data_8765742344764a31282784280601d3ac
#
_entry.id   8765742344764a31282784280601d3ac
#
_cell.length_a   1.000
_cell.length_b   1.000
_cell.length_c   1.000
_cell.angle_alpha   90.00
_cell.angle_beta   90.00
_cell.angle_gamma   90.00
#
_symmetry.space_group_name_H-M   'P 1'
#
loop_
_entity.id
_entity.type
_entity.pdbx_description
1 polymer ?
#
loop_
_entity_poly.entity_id
_entity_poly.type
_entity_poly.pdbx_seq_one_letter_code
_entity_poly.pdbx_strand_id
1 'polypeptide(L)'
;MKRTLCAFSMLASVAGASYAQSSVTMYGVVDLGLKIENAGSGRVVGIDSGNQSVSRIGFKGTEDLGNGLKANFVLEAGFNADNGSQSDATRFFNRQSYVSLSGGFGEVKLGRVQTMVFTNSSVFDPFSDTLAGDSVRIFNYGGSRIDNTVNYSFAAQNGINGQAAYSFGEVAG
;
A
#
# COMPACT_ATOMS: atom_id res chain seq x y z
N MET A 1 50.81 -23.94 19.70
CA MET A 1 50.35 -23.69 18.32
C MET A 1 48.97 -24.30 17.97
N LYS A 2 48.48 -25.38 18.58
CA LYS A 2 47.17 -26.00 18.29
C LYS A 2 45.96 -25.21 18.85
N ARG A 3 46.11 -24.41 19.90
CA ARG A 3 45.02 -23.63 20.51
C ARG A 3 44.71 -22.31 19.83
N THR A 4 45.63 -21.75 19.06
CA THR A 4 45.48 -20.53 18.28
C THR A 4 44.78 -20.77 16.94
N LEU A 5 44.85 -21.98 16.37
CA LEU A 5 44.15 -22.33 15.15
C LEU A 5 42.63 -22.47 15.35
N CYS A 6 42.17 -22.96 16.52
CA CYS A 6 40.74 -23.07 16.82
C CYS A 6 40.07 -21.73 17.07
N ALA A 7 40.79 -20.72 17.56
CA ALA A 7 40.23 -19.38 17.73
C ALA A 7 40.04 -18.63 16.42
N PHE A 8 40.88 -18.87 15.42
CA PHE A 8 40.77 -18.26 14.09
C PHE A 8 39.63 -18.85 13.26
N SER A 9 39.33 -20.15 13.42
CA SER A 9 38.21 -20.80 12.74
C SER A 9 36.85 -20.41 13.31
N MET A 10 36.73 -20.04 14.59
CA MET A 10 35.49 -19.50 15.18
C MET A 10 35.20 -18.04 14.75
N LEU A 11 36.21 -17.22 14.49
CA LEU A 11 35.98 -15.88 13.97
C LEU A 11 35.57 -15.85 12.50
N ALA A 12 36.00 -16.84 11.71
CA ALA A 12 35.65 -16.91 10.30
C ALA A 12 34.19 -17.38 10.06
N SER A 13 33.56 -18.05 11.04
CA SER A 13 32.16 -18.49 10.93
C SER A 13 31.12 -17.37 11.22
N VAL A 14 31.54 -16.23 11.78
CA VAL A 14 30.65 -15.08 12.03
C VAL A 14 30.64 -14.10 10.84
N ALA A 15 31.56 -14.20 9.91
CA ALA A 15 31.66 -13.32 8.74
C ALA A 15 30.66 -13.62 7.61
N GLY A 16 29.83 -14.68 7.79
CA GLY A 16 28.80 -15.10 6.80
C GLY A 16 27.38 -14.62 7.07
N ALA A 17 27.18 -13.68 8.00
CA ALA A 17 25.88 -13.01 8.12
C ALA A 17 25.69 -12.14 6.88
N SER A 18 25.09 -12.72 5.84
CA SER A 18 24.53 -11.97 4.72
C SER A 18 23.58 -10.95 5.33
N TYR A 19 23.96 -9.68 5.35
CA TYR A 19 23.04 -8.61 5.68
C TYR A 19 21.99 -8.60 4.58
N ALA A 20 20.84 -9.21 4.84
CA ALA A 20 19.65 -8.96 4.07
C ALA A 20 19.47 -7.44 4.07
N GLN A 21 19.63 -6.80 2.93
CA GLN A 21 19.57 -5.35 2.82
C GLN A 21 18.11 -4.93 2.91
N SER A 22 17.66 -4.69 4.14
CA SER A 22 16.34 -4.12 4.40
C SER A 22 16.28 -2.74 3.76
N SER A 23 15.34 -2.53 2.85
CA SER A 23 15.15 -1.23 2.22
C SER A 23 13.82 -0.63 2.67
N VAL A 24 13.87 0.58 3.24
CA VAL A 24 12.68 1.38 3.50
C VAL A 24 12.66 2.56 2.56
N THR A 25 11.59 2.70 1.81
CA THR A 25 11.40 3.79 0.86
C THR A 25 10.24 4.66 1.32
N MET A 26 10.46 5.95 1.43
CA MET A 26 9.41 6.96 1.54
C MET A 26 8.97 7.37 0.14
N TYR A 27 7.65 7.48 -0.07
CA TYR A 27 7.07 7.89 -1.34
C TYR A 27 5.84 8.77 -1.09
N GLY A 28 5.36 9.44 -2.14
CA GLY A 28 4.14 10.24 -2.02
C GLY A 28 3.79 11.01 -3.28
N VAL A 29 2.68 11.70 -3.19
CA VAL A 29 2.17 12.63 -4.19
C VAL A 29 1.64 13.85 -3.47
N VAL A 30 1.94 15.02 -3.98
CA VAL A 30 1.34 16.29 -3.56
C VAL A 30 0.61 16.84 -4.79
N ASP A 31 -0.71 16.91 -4.71
CA ASP A 31 -1.58 17.39 -5.77
C ASP A 31 -2.34 18.61 -5.26
N LEU A 32 -2.02 19.75 -5.82
CA LEU A 32 -2.65 21.04 -5.53
C LEU A 32 -3.02 21.73 -6.83
N GLY A 33 -4.19 22.33 -6.87
CA GLY A 33 -4.64 23.07 -8.03
C GLY A 33 -5.59 24.22 -7.70
N LEU A 34 -5.75 25.13 -8.64
CA LEU A 34 -6.82 26.14 -8.58
C LEU A 34 -8.13 25.46 -8.95
N LYS A 35 -9.14 25.61 -8.08
CA LYS A 35 -10.50 25.17 -8.29
C LYS A 35 -11.40 26.35 -8.56
N ILE A 36 -12.12 26.32 -9.66
CA ILE A 36 -13.20 27.23 -9.99
C ILE A 36 -14.44 26.37 -10.24
N GLU A 37 -15.39 26.43 -9.34
CA GLU A 37 -16.62 25.63 -9.43
C GLU A 37 -17.84 26.53 -9.37
N ASN A 38 -18.85 26.21 -10.18
CA ASN A 38 -20.17 26.82 -10.12
C ASN A 38 -21.22 25.71 -10.15
N ALA A 39 -21.64 25.26 -8.99
CA ALA A 39 -22.59 24.15 -8.81
C ALA A 39 -24.02 24.62 -8.59
N GLY A 40 -24.41 25.81 -9.06
CA GLY A 40 -25.75 26.37 -8.94
C GLY A 40 -26.02 27.12 -7.63
N SER A 41 -25.24 26.90 -6.58
CA SER A 41 -25.32 27.61 -5.30
C SER A 41 -24.38 28.82 -5.20
N GLY A 42 -23.63 29.11 -6.28
CA GLY A 42 -22.65 30.18 -6.36
C GLY A 42 -21.30 29.73 -6.91
N ARG A 43 -20.45 30.70 -7.21
CA ARG A 43 -19.08 30.45 -7.70
C ARG A 43 -18.13 30.35 -6.52
N VAL A 44 -17.42 29.24 -6.44
CA VAL A 44 -16.32 29.00 -5.48
C VAL A 44 -14.99 29.07 -6.23
N VAL A 45 -14.04 29.82 -5.69
CA VAL A 45 -12.67 29.91 -6.19
C VAL A 45 -11.75 29.62 -5.02
N GLY A 46 -10.84 28.69 -5.16
CA GLY A 46 -9.91 28.30 -4.10
C GLY A 46 -8.73 27.47 -4.59
N ILE A 47 -7.87 27.13 -3.66
CA ILE A 47 -6.85 26.10 -3.84
C ILE A 47 -7.45 24.81 -3.27
N ASP A 48 -7.38 23.72 -4.05
CA ASP A 48 -7.94 22.43 -3.67
C ASP A 48 -6.88 21.34 -3.78
N SER A 49 -6.98 20.33 -2.93
CA SER A 49 -6.08 19.18 -2.90
C SER A 49 -6.70 17.97 -3.58
N GLY A 50 -5.89 17.20 -4.30
CA GLY A 50 -6.35 15.94 -4.89
C GLY A 50 -7.24 16.11 -6.12
N ASN A 51 -6.96 17.11 -6.94
CA ASN A 51 -7.73 17.38 -8.18
C ASN A 51 -7.59 16.25 -9.19
N GLN A 52 -6.38 15.75 -9.38
CA GLN A 52 -6.08 14.61 -10.21
C GLN A 52 -5.93 13.32 -9.39
N SER A 53 -5.17 13.39 -8.29
CA SER A 53 -4.87 12.22 -7.44
C SER A 53 -4.76 12.64 -5.99
N VAL A 54 -5.31 11.87 -5.07
CA VAL A 54 -5.27 12.16 -3.64
C VAL A 54 -3.84 12.36 -3.16
N SER A 55 -3.57 13.53 -2.55
CA SER A 55 -2.28 13.81 -1.91
C SER A 55 -2.02 12.80 -0.81
N ARG A 56 -0.82 12.21 -0.79
CA ARG A 56 -0.48 11.12 0.13
C ARG A 56 1.01 11.05 0.43
N ILE A 57 1.33 10.50 1.56
CA ILE A 57 2.67 10.09 1.97
C ILE A 57 2.63 8.64 2.40
N GLY A 58 3.67 7.89 2.09
CA GLY A 58 3.74 6.49 2.47
C GLY A 58 5.18 6.02 2.71
N PHE A 59 5.25 4.92 3.43
CA PHE A 59 6.46 4.16 3.70
C PHE A 59 6.22 2.73 3.23
N LYS A 60 7.18 2.17 2.54
CA LYS A 60 7.18 0.75 2.17
C LYS A 60 8.56 0.16 2.38
N GLY A 61 8.60 -1.08 2.77
CA GLY A 61 9.86 -1.79 2.96
C GLY A 61 9.74 -3.25 2.58
N THR A 62 10.89 -3.82 2.26
CA THR A 62 11.03 -5.24 1.93
C THR A 62 12.27 -5.78 2.63
N GLU A 63 12.10 -6.93 3.26
CA GLU A 63 13.15 -7.76 3.86
C GLU A 63 13.23 -9.07 3.10
N ASP A 64 14.41 -9.43 2.62
CA ASP A 64 14.65 -10.72 2.00
C ASP A 64 14.93 -11.76 3.09
N LEU A 65 14.05 -12.75 3.19
CA LEU A 65 14.14 -13.85 4.17
C LEU A 65 14.93 -15.06 3.64
N GLY A 66 15.43 -14.97 2.41
CA GLY A 66 16.12 -16.04 1.73
C GLY A 66 15.16 -16.98 0.96
N ASN A 67 15.74 -17.80 0.07
CA ASN A 67 15.01 -18.78 -0.75
C ASN A 67 13.82 -18.19 -1.55
N GLY A 68 13.90 -16.91 -1.93
CA GLY A 68 12.84 -16.21 -2.65
C GLY A 68 11.65 -15.78 -1.78
N LEU A 69 11.74 -15.93 -0.46
CA LEU A 69 10.73 -15.48 0.50
C LEU A 69 11.05 -14.05 0.93
N LYS A 70 10.03 -13.18 0.98
CA LYS A 70 10.16 -11.77 1.36
C LYS A 70 9.07 -11.36 2.34
N ALA A 71 9.44 -10.62 3.36
CA ALA A 71 8.51 -9.88 4.20
C ALA A 71 8.42 -8.43 3.70
N ASN A 72 7.20 -7.90 3.60
CA ASN A 72 6.99 -6.54 3.14
C ASN A 72 6.03 -5.80 4.08
N PHE A 73 6.09 -4.47 4.05
CA PHE A 73 5.08 -3.64 4.68
C PHE A 73 4.77 -2.42 3.83
N VAL A 74 3.57 -1.89 3.97
CA VAL A 74 3.14 -0.61 3.43
C VAL A 74 2.32 0.13 4.47
N LEU A 75 2.67 1.41 4.69
CA LEU A 75 1.93 2.36 5.50
C LEU A 75 1.69 3.61 4.65
N GLU A 76 0.43 3.97 4.35
CA GLU A 76 0.09 5.08 3.46
C GLU A 76 -1.02 5.93 4.07
N ALA A 77 -0.75 7.22 4.23
CA ALA A 77 -1.67 8.23 4.71
C ALA A 77 -2.04 9.23 3.61
N GLY A 78 -3.33 9.53 3.49
CA GLY A 78 -3.83 10.63 2.66
C GLY A 78 -3.89 11.92 3.47
N PHE A 79 -3.65 13.06 2.82
CA PHE A 79 -3.75 14.37 3.45
C PHE A 79 -4.31 15.41 2.46
N ASN A 80 -4.81 16.49 3.01
CA ASN A 80 -5.26 17.67 2.25
C ASN A 80 -4.10 18.65 2.17
N ALA A 81 -3.48 18.76 1.00
CA ALA A 81 -2.25 19.53 0.83
C ALA A 81 -2.47 21.04 0.88
N ASP A 82 -3.72 21.52 0.71
CA ASP A 82 -4.11 22.92 0.82
C ASP A 82 -4.08 23.45 2.25
N ASN A 83 -4.29 22.57 3.25
CA ASN A 83 -4.38 22.97 4.66
C ASN A 83 -3.58 22.07 5.63
N GLY A 84 -2.97 20.99 5.15
CA GLY A 84 -2.15 20.08 5.94
C GLY A 84 -2.92 19.10 6.83
N SER A 85 -4.24 19.03 6.75
CA SER A 85 -5.05 18.09 7.53
C SER A 85 -4.99 16.66 6.97
N GLN A 86 -5.29 15.66 7.81
CA GLN A 86 -5.50 14.29 7.34
C GLN A 86 -6.76 14.24 6.47
N SER A 87 -6.73 13.42 5.40
CA SER A 87 -7.90 13.21 4.54
C SER A 87 -9.00 12.34 5.20
N ASP A 88 -8.67 11.64 6.29
CA ASP A 88 -9.59 10.88 7.15
C ASP A 88 -9.17 11.11 8.61
N ALA A 89 -9.98 11.84 9.37
CA ALA A 89 -9.68 12.19 10.75
C ALA A 89 -9.69 10.98 11.71
N THR A 90 -10.26 9.84 11.30
CA THR A 90 -10.40 8.65 12.14
C THR A 90 -9.27 7.65 11.99
N ARG A 91 -8.46 7.77 10.91
CA ARG A 91 -7.40 6.82 10.58
C ARG A 91 -6.13 7.53 10.12
N PHE A 92 -5.02 7.31 10.81
CA PHE A 92 -3.74 7.89 10.42
C PHE A 92 -3.25 7.32 9.08
N PHE A 93 -3.14 6.00 8.93
CA PHE A 93 -2.83 5.33 7.66
C PHE A 93 -4.11 4.89 6.96
N ASN A 94 -4.93 5.87 6.57
CA ASN A 94 -6.27 5.65 6.03
C ASN A 94 -6.29 4.99 4.64
N ARG A 95 -5.17 5.00 3.92
CA ARG A 95 -5.10 4.46 2.56
C ARG A 95 -4.66 3.01 2.53
N GLN A 96 -3.53 2.67 3.14
CA GLN A 96 -3.04 1.30 3.28
C GLN A 96 -2.24 1.16 4.56
N SER A 97 -2.41 0.05 5.26
CA SER A 97 -1.66 -0.31 6.46
C SER A 97 -1.62 -1.82 6.57
N TYR A 98 -0.56 -2.45 6.02
CA TYR A 98 -0.46 -3.90 6.03
C TYR A 98 0.99 -4.37 6.08
N VAL A 99 1.14 -5.61 6.52
CA VAL A 99 2.34 -6.42 6.32
C VAL A 99 2.03 -7.55 5.34
N SER A 100 3.03 -8.07 4.63
CA SER A 100 2.83 -9.21 3.75
C SER A 100 4.02 -10.16 3.74
N LEU A 101 3.74 -11.39 3.34
CA LEU A 101 4.73 -12.41 3.03
C LEU A 101 4.55 -12.81 1.57
N SER A 102 5.62 -12.72 0.78
CA SER A 102 5.58 -13.04 -0.65
C SER A 102 6.68 -14.03 -1.04
N GLY A 103 6.41 -14.82 -2.07
CA GLY A 103 7.33 -15.83 -2.56
C GLY A 103 6.81 -16.52 -3.82
N GLY A 104 7.35 -17.69 -4.16
CA GLY A 104 6.88 -18.49 -5.30
C GLY A 104 5.41 -18.92 -5.23
N PHE A 105 4.79 -18.84 -4.06
CA PHE A 105 3.37 -19.13 -3.84
C PHE A 105 2.46 -17.93 -4.12
N GLY A 106 2.99 -16.74 -4.35
CA GLY A 106 2.25 -15.48 -4.43
C GLY A 106 2.49 -14.58 -3.22
N GLU A 107 1.47 -13.86 -2.78
CA GLU A 107 1.56 -12.91 -1.66
C GLU A 107 0.35 -13.03 -0.73
N VAL A 108 0.60 -13.06 0.59
CA VAL A 108 -0.41 -12.96 1.64
C VAL A 108 -0.22 -11.62 2.35
N LYS A 109 -1.26 -10.78 2.36
CA LYS A 109 -1.31 -9.48 3.05
C LYS A 109 -2.21 -9.55 4.27
N LEU A 110 -1.80 -8.89 5.35
CA LEU A 110 -2.56 -8.79 6.60
C LEU A 110 -2.70 -7.32 7.00
N GLY A 111 -3.94 -6.82 7.10
CA GLY A 111 -4.22 -5.46 7.55
C GLY A 111 -5.24 -4.73 6.70
N ARG A 112 -5.06 -3.42 6.53
CA ARG A 112 -5.89 -2.57 5.69
C ARG A 112 -5.36 -2.53 4.27
N VAL A 113 -6.16 -3.04 3.33
CA VAL A 113 -5.77 -3.19 1.92
C VAL A 113 -6.82 -2.58 0.99
N GLN A 114 -6.45 -2.37 -0.26
CA GLN A 114 -7.41 -2.05 -1.32
C GLN A 114 -8.32 -3.26 -1.61
N THR A 115 -9.60 -2.99 -1.87
CA THR A 115 -10.54 -4.04 -2.27
C THR A 115 -10.21 -4.59 -3.65
N MET A 116 -10.54 -5.85 -3.90
CA MET A 116 -10.34 -6.48 -5.22
C MET A 116 -11.13 -5.76 -6.31
N VAL A 117 -12.34 -5.30 -5.99
CA VAL A 117 -13.18 -4.55 -6.93
C VAL A 117 -12.48 -3.27 -7.34
N PHE A 118 -11.95 -2.50 -6.37
CA PHE A 118 -11.23 -1.27 -6.65
C PHE A 118 -9.98 -1.51 -7.51
N THR A 119 -9.12 -2.48 -7.14
CA THR A 119 -7.88 -2.76 -7.87
C THR A 119 -8.12 -3.28 -9.28
N ASN A 120 -9.19 -4.05 -9.50
CA ASN A 120 -9.51 -4.55 -10.85
C ASN A 120 -10.23 -3.50 -11.70
N SER A 121 -11.14 -2.70 -11.10
CA SER A 121 -11.82 -1.64 -11.85
C SER A 121 -10.88 -0.56 -12.36
N SER A 122 -9.84 -0.21 -11.59
CA SER A 122 -8.86 0.80 -11.98
C SER A 122 -8.10 0.44 -13.28
N VAL A 123 -7.95 -0.84 -13.58
CA VAL A 123 -7.30 -1.32 -14.81
C VAL A 123 -8.17 -1.01 -16.06
N PHE A 124 -9.48 -1.00 -15.90
CA PHE A 124 -10.44 -0.75 -16.98
C PHE A 124 -10.97 0.67 -17.01
N ASP A 125 -10.63 1.48 -15.99
CA ASP A 125 -11.06 2.87 -15.91
C ASP A 125 -10.23 3.75 -16.83
N PRO A 126 -10.87 4.44 -17.81
CA PRO A 126 -10.17 5.36 -18.72
C PRO A 126 -9.47 6.52 -17.99
N PHE A 127 -9.93 6.85 -16.79
CA PHE A 127 -9.35 7.90 -15.95
C PHE A 127 -8.37 7.36 -14.89
N SER A 128 -8.16 6.03 -14.83
CA SER A 128 -7.22 5.37 -13.92
C SER A 128 -7.41 5.80 -12.45
N ASP A 129 -8.66 5.82 -11.99
CA ASP A 129 -9.06 6.28 -10.64
C ASP A 129 -8.59 7.71 -10.33
N THR A 130 -8.55 8.57 -11.35
CA THR A 130 -8.16 9.98 -11.23
C THR A 130 -9.24 10.88 -11.84
N LEU A 131 -9.22 12.17 -11.46
CA LEU A 131 -10.17 13.17 -11.97
C LEU A 131 -11.64 12.91 -11.55
N ALA A 132 -12.51 13.81 -11.97
CA ALA A 132 -13.93 13.76 -11.60
C ALA A 132 -14.72 12.63 -12.30
N GLY A 133 -14.17 12.08 -13.38
CA GLY A 133 -14.82 11.03 -14.19
C GLY A 133 -14.42 9.60 -13.79
N ASP A 134 -13.65 9.41 -12.72
CA ASP A 134 -13.22 8.09 -12.31
C ASP A 134 -14.40 7.17 -11.95
N SER A 135 -14.26 5.89 -12.21
CA SER A 135 -15.31 4.90 -12.02
C SER A 135 -15.71 4.73 -10.57
N VAL A 136 -14.81 4.98 -9.63
CA VAL A 136 -15.07 4.88 -8.18
C VAL A 136 -16.04 5.96 -7.70
N ARG A 137 -16.04 7.13 -8.34
CA ARG A 137 -16.97 8.24 -8.03
C ARG A 137 -18.37 7.98 -8.61
N ILE A 138 -18.45 7.26 -9.72
CA ILE A 138 -19.70 6.96 -10.43
C ILE A 138 -20.36 5.71 -9.83
N PHE A 139 -19.58 4.67 -9.59
CA PHE A 139 -20.05 3.40 -9.05
C PHE A 139 -19.60 3.23 -7.61
N ASN A 140 -20.54 3.18 -6.68
CA ASN A 140 -20.21 2.87 -5.28
C ASN A 140 -19.93 1.37 -5.12
N TYR A 141 -18.67 0.97 -5.22
CA TYR A 141 -18.22 -0.43 -5.09
C TYR A 141 -18.15 -0.95 -3.65
N GLY A 142 -18.84 -0.32 -2.70
CA GLY A 142 -18.76 -0.72 -1.29
C GLY A 142 -17.46 -0.29 -0.59
N GLY A 143 -16.75 0.67 -1.21
CA GLY A 143 -15.49 1.21 -0.70
C GLY A 143 -14.25 0.70 -1.43
N SER A 144 -13.25 1.56 -1.51
CA SER A 144 -11.97 1.24 -2.17
C SER A 144 -10.99 0.50 -1.26
N ARG A 145 -11.30 0.39 0.05
CA ARG A 145 -10.42 -0.20 1.06
C ARG A 145 -11.22 -0.95 2.12
N ILE A 146 -10.59 -1.98 2.68
CA ILE A 146 -11.20 -2.84 3.70
C ILE A 146 -10.18 -3.09 4.82
N ASP A 147 -10.67 -3.06 6.07
CA ASP A 147 -9.90 -3.27 7.30
C ASP A 147 -9.86 -4.75 7.69
N ASN A 148 -8.94 -5.12 8.59
CA ASN A 148 -8.87 -6.42 9.24
C ASN A 148 -8.91 -7.59 8.26
N THR A 149 -8.14 -7.47 7.18
CA THR A 149 -8.22 -8.35 6.03
C THR A 149 -7.01 -9.27 5.96
N VAL A 150 -7.28 -10.54 5.68
CA VAL A 150 -6.33 -11.48 5.08
C VAL A 150 -6.61 -11.49 3.59
N ASN A 151 -5.62 -11.10 2.79
CA ASN A 151 -5.72 -11.08 1.33
C ASN A 151 -4.62 -11.96 0.74
N TYR A 152 -4.98 -12.88 -0.12
CA TYR A 152 -4.04 -13.71 -0.88
C TYR A 152 -4.14 -13.37 -2.36
N SER A 153 -3.01 -13.23 -3.03
CA SER A 153 -2.92 -13.01 -4.46
C SER A 153 -1.81 -13.85 -5.09
N PHE A 154 -2.04 -14.30 -6.31
CA PHE A 154 -1.03 -15.00 -7.10
C PHE A 154 -1.09 -14.57 -8.57
N ALA A 155 0.03 -14.70 -9.25
CA ALA A 155 0.14 -14.54 -10.69
C ALA A 155 0.95 -15.73 -11.24
N ALA A 156 0.34 -16.51 -12.11
CA ALA A 156 1.00 -17.62 -12.78
C ALA A 156 1.68 -17.17 -14.08
N GLN A 157 2.74 -17.88 -14.49
CA GLN A 157 3.50 -17.54 -15.70
C GLN A 157 2.67 -17.64 -17.01
N ASN A 158 1.56 -18.37 -16.99
CA ASN A 158 0.65 -18.50 -18.13
C ASN A 158 -0.35 -17.32 -18.26
N GLY A 159 -0.20 -16.25 -17.45
CA GLY A 159 -1.07 -15.10 -17.45
C GLY A 159 -2.31 -15.21 -16.56
N ILE A 160 -2.57 -16.39 -15.97
CA ILE A 160 -3.65 -16.56 -14.98
C ILE A 160 -3.20 -15.88 -13.69
N ASN A 161 -4.04 -14.99 -13.16
CA ASN A 161 -3.87 -14.42 -11.84
C ASN A 161 -5.16 -14.59 -11.03
N GLY A 162 -5.04 -14.55 -9.73
CA GLY A 162 -6.18 -14.68 -8.84
C GLY A 162 -5.94 -14.00 -7.51
N GLN A 163 -7.05 -13.66 -6.87
CA GLN A 163 -7.05 -12.99 -5.57
C GLN A 163 -8.25 -13.47 -4.76
N ALA A 164 -8.04 -13.66 -3.45
CA ALA A 164 -9.07 -13.97 -2.48
C ALA A 164 -8.83 -13.14 -1.21
N ALA A 165 -9.90 -12.67 -0.59
CA ALA A 165 -9.80 -11.88 0.63
C ALA A 165 -10.90 -12.25 1.61
N TYR A 166 -10.58 -12.18 2.90
CA TYR A 166 -11.51 -12.31 3.99
C TYR A 166 -11.26 -11.21 5.03
N SER A 167 -12.30 -10.50 5.42
CA SER A 167 -12.24 -9.45 6.44
C SER A 167 -12.95 -9.89 7.69
N PHE A 168 -12.30 -9.76 8.84
CA PHE A 168 -12.85 -10.05 10.15
C PHE A 168 -13.72 -8.88 10.62
N GLY A 169 -14.91 -9.17 11.14
CA GLY A 169 -15.90 -8.14 11.46
C GLY A 169 -15.67 -7.38 12.78
N GLU A 170 -14.68 -7.74 13.61
CA GLU A 170 -14.41 -7.15 14.94
C GLU A 170 -15.65 -7.11 15.89
N VAL A 171 -16.70 -7.83 15.58
CA VAL A 171 -17.90 -7.92 16.42
C VAL A 171 -17.78 -9.20 17.24
N ALA A 172 -17.78 -9.06 18.58
CA ALA A 172 -17.88 -10.20 19.46
C ALA A 172 -19.26 -10.85 19.25
N GLY A 173 -19.26 -12.13 18.90
CA GLY A 173 -20.45 -12.94 18.74
C GLY A 173 -21.10 -13.30 20.07
#